data_d1dea6bea9216dd2bd5d8a8d62b6b449
#
_entry.id   d1dea6bea9216dd2bd5d8a8d62b6b449
#
_cell.length_a   1.000
_cell.length_b   1.000
_cell.length_c   1.000
_cell.angle_alpha   90.00
_cell.angle_beta   90.00
_cell.angle_gamma   90.00
#
_symmetry.space_group_name_H-M   'P 1'
#
loop_
_entity.id
_entity.type
_entity.pdbx_description
1 polymer ?
#
loop_
_entity_poly.entity_id
_entity_poly.type
_entity_poly.pdbx_seq_one_letter_code
_entity_poly.pdbx_strand_id
1 'polypeptide(L)'
;MFENMSKTIHWVLTVILVFSVDVFPSCTKGGNGPDDAGKKALLIILDGWGIGDKGKDDVISQTDTPYLDYLTANYPHSQLQASGEYVGLPEVQMGNSETGHLNIGAGRIVYQDLVKINHACADNSILENPEIKAAYSYAKSSGKNLHLMGLTSTGGVHSSLGHLLKLLDIAKEYNISNCYVHCFMDGRDTDPRAGKGFIADVQQHISEVGTGAIATVIGRYYAMDRDKHWDRIKLAYDLLIDGKGREVDDMVEGVQSCYDSHTEEHKNTDEFMEPLVNGNIDGRIKEGDVVIFFNFRSDRAKELTVVLTQQDMPEQDMKTIPNLQYYCMTPYDDSFTGIHVIFPKENLNNTLGEYISSQGLKQLHIAETEKYAHVTSFINGGREEPFPGEDRILVNSPAVATYDLQPRMSAYEVKDKLVEALKTDKYDWIVVNFANADMVGHTGVYAAIESAVKVIDDCLNEVVETAKKMGYETIITADHGNADHALNDDGTPNTAHSTNPVPFIYVTEKKNATVQDGILADVAPSILHIMGLEQPVEMTGKSLLIKK
;
A
#
# COMPACT_ATOMS: atom_id res chain seq x y z
N MET A 1 57.42 -44.57 -37.60
CA MET A 1 58.77 -44.11 -37.93
C MET A 1 59.18 -43.13 -36.87
N PHE A 2 59.96 -43.65 -35.97
CA PHE A 2 60.94 -43.03 -35.07
C PHE A 2 60.49 -41.87 -34.17
N GLU A 3 60.37 -42.13 -32.85
CA GLU A 3 61.49 -42.16 -31.83
C GLU A 3 62.03 -40.73 -31.63
N ASN A 4 62.15 -40.16 -30.45
CA ASN A 4 62.71 -40.67 -29.18
C ASN A 4 62.37 -39.62 -28.08
N MET A 5 61.92 -40.04 -26.92
CA MET A 5 62.69 -40.21 -25.66
C MET A 5 63.63 -39.04 -25.28
N SER A 6 63.37 -38.42 -24.11
CA SER A 6 64.30 -38.46 -23.00
C SER A 6 63.86 -37.63 -21.77
N LYS A 7 63.61 -38.31 -20.71
CA LYS A 7 64.13 -38.19 -19.30
C LYS A 7 63.85 -36.89 -18.52
N THR A 8 62.91 -36.97 -17.57
CA THR A 8 63.19 -37.11 -16.12
C THR A 8 63.97 -35.98 -15.45
N ILE A 9 63.35 -35.25 -14.51
CA ILE A 9 63.89 -34.98 -13.18
C ILE A 9 62.69 -34.72 -12.24
N HIS A 10 62.57 -35.57 -11.21
CA HIS A 10 61.71 -35.40 -10.06
C HIS A 10 62.28 -34.31 -9.15
N TRP A 11 61.41 -33.34 -8.80
CA TRP A 11 61.57 -32.61 -7.55
C TRP A 11 60.30 -32.75 -6.75
N VAL A 12 60.39 -33.52 -5.65
CA VAL A 12 59.41 -33.61 -4.60
C VAL A 12 59.50 -32.32 -3.81
N LEU A 13 58.53 -31.45 -3.93
CA LEU A 13 58.31 -30.31 -3.03
C LEU A 13 57.16 -30.70 -2.10
N THR A 14 57.53 -31.09 -0.88
CA THR A 14 56.64 -31.28 0.25
C THR A 14 56.07 -29.90 0.62
N VAL A 15 54.85 -29.59 0.23
CA VAL A 15 54.12 -28.41 0.72
C VAL A 15 53.49 -28.81 2.04
N ILE A 16 54.07 -28.31 3.13
CA ILE A 16 53.49 -28.34 4.46
C ILE A 16 52.34 -27.35 4.44
N LEU A 17 51.08 -27.83 4.35
CA LEU A 17 49.88 -27.01 4.59
C LEU A 17 49.82 -26.75 6.12
N VAL A 18 50.26 -25.55 6.50
CA VAL A 18 49.96 -25.01 7.81
C VAL A 18 48.50 -24.53 7.74
N PHE A 19 47.57 -25.28 8.31
CA PHE A 19 46.26 -24.81 8.63
C PHE A 19 46.38 -23.74 9.72
N SER A 20 46.37 -22.47 9.34
CA SER A 20 46.05 -21.40 10.27
C SER A 20 44.56 -21.52 10.58
N VAL A 21 44.25 -22.03 11.75
CA VAL A 21 42.93 -21.90 12.35
C VAL A 21 42.78 -20.42 12.69
N ASP A 22 42.15 -19.67 11.80
CA ASP A 22 41.66 -18.36 12.18
C ASP A 22 40.57 -18.55 13.24
N VAL A 23 41.01 -18.40 14.49
CA VAL A 23 40.10 -18.25 15.63
C VAL A 23 39.40 -16.90 15.43
N PHE A 24 38.23 -16.94 14.83
CA PHE A 24 37.31 -15.81 14.92
C PHE A 24 37.11 -15.53 16.41
N PRO A 25 37.31 -14.29 16.85
CA PRO A 25 36.95 -13.95 18.21
C PRO A 25 35.44 -14.18 18.35
N SER A 26 35.10 -15.19 19.16
CA SER A 26 33.75 -15.35 19.67
C SER A 26 33.36 -14.02 20.26
N CYS A 27 32.40 -13.33 19.62
CA CYS A 27 31.69 -12.24 20.27
C CYS A 27 31.13 -12.82 21.57
N THR A 28 31.79 -12.48 22.66
CA THR A 28 31.24 -12.67 23.98
C THR A 28 29.92 -11.95 24.01
N LYS A 29 28.81 -12.72 24.03
CA LYS A 29 27.50 -12.19 24.41
C LYS A 29 27.73 -11.41 25.69
N GLY A 30 27.55 -10.10 25.64
CA GLY A 30 27.42 -9.27 26.82
C GLY A 30 26.36 -9.94 27.69
N GLY A 31 26.74 -10.32 28.93
CA GLY A 31 25.83 -10.99 29.82
C GLY A 31 24.61 -10.11 30.09
N ASN A 32 23.51 -10.44 29.46
CA ASN A 32 22.20 -9.98 29.87
C ASN A 32 21.94 -10.63 31.24
N GLY A 33 21.54 -9.84 32.23
CA GLY A 33 21.09 -10.36 33.51
C GLY A 33 19.87 -11.29 33.33
N PRO A 34 19.47 -12.05 34.35
CA PRO A 34 18.33 -12.98 34.27
C PRO A 34 17.00 -12.35 33.84
N ASP A 35 16.89 -11.02 33.82
CA ASP A 35 15.71 -10.26 33.37
C ASP A 35 15.70 -9.94 31.86
N ASP A 36 16.78 -10.25 31.13
CA ASP A 36 16.94 -9.97 29.68
C ASP A 36 16.80 -11.22 28.79
N ALA A 37 16.37 -12.36 29.32
CA ALA A 37 15.98 -13.50 28.50
C ALA A 37 14.68 -13.14 27.76
N GLY A 38 14.67 -13.26 26.43
CA GLY A 38 13.51 -12.96 25.59
C GLY A 38 12.24 -13.62 26.10
N LYS A 39 11.16 -12.86 26.17
CA LYS A 39 9.85 -13.33 26.61
C LYS A 39 9.03 -13.78 25.41
N LYS A 40 8.01 -14.61 25.65
CA LYS A 40 6.97 -14.87 24.66
C LYS A 40 6.10 -13.63 24.51
N ALA A 41 5.61 -13.37 23.30
CA ALA A 41 4.80 -12.21 23.00
C ALA A 41 3.41 -12.60 22.50
N LEU A 42 2.39 -11.89 23.00
CA LEU A 42 1.02 -11.94 22.50
C LEU A 42 0.64 -10.55 21.95
N LEU A 43 0.19 -10.50 20.71
CA LEU A 43 -0.41 -9.32 20.11
C LEU A 43 -1.93 -9.52 20.01
N ILE A 44 -2.70 -8.64 20.63
CA ILE A 44 -4.16 -8.59 20.53
C ILE A 44 -4.52 -7.34 19.72
N ILE A 45 -5.19 -7.54 18.58
CA ILE A 45 -5.70 -6.47 17.74
C ILE A 45 -7.21 -6.40 17.93
N LEU A 46 -7.69 -5.27 18.45
CA LEU A 46 -9.10 -4.94 18.61
C LEU A 46 -9.54 -4.16 17.37
N ASP A 47 -9.98 -4.88 16.34
CA ASP A 47 -10.28 -4.28 15.03
C ASP A 47 -11.34 -3.18 15.14
N GLY A 48 -11.03 -1.99 14.59
CA GLY A 48 -11.92 -0.85 14.63
C GLY A 48 -12.05 -0.14 16.00
N TRP A 49 -11.10 -0.36 16.92
CA TRP A 49 -11.11 0.22 18.26
C TRP A 49 -10.31 1.51 18.34
N GLY A 50 -10.92 2.64 17.98
CA GLY A 50 -10.28 3.96 18.08
C GLY A 50 -10.37 4.57 19.48
N ILE A 51 -9.67 5.67 19.67
CA ILE A 51 -9.76 6.56 20.84
C ILE A 51 -10.50 7.82 20.40
N GLY A 52 -11.81 7.87 20.65
CA GLY A 52 -12.67 8.98 20.30
C GLY A 52 -12.57 10.16 21.28
N ASP A 53 -13.44 11.14 21.10
CA ASP A 53 -13.50 12.35 21.91
C ASP A 53 -14.32 12.22 23.21
N LYS A 54 -14.82 11.00 23.49
CA LYS A 54 -15.74 10.67 24.59
C LYS A 54 -17.13 11.31 24.46
N GLY A 55 -17.48 11.72 23.23
CA GLY A 55 -18.81 12.19 22.87
C GLY A 55 -19.85 11.07 22.87
N LYS A 56 -21.08 11.40 22.51
CA LYS A 56 -22.18 10.43 22.41
C LYS A 56 -22.01 9.47 21.22
N ASP A 57 -21.22 9.84 20.25
CA ASP A 57 -20.86 9.08 19.06
C ASP A 57 -19.77 8.05 19.34
N ASP A 58 -18.97 8.25 20.40
CA ASP A 58 -17.93 7.33 20.85
C ASP A 58 -18.52 6.20 21.71
N VAL A 59 -19.00 5.14 21.04
CA VAL A 59 -19.63 4.00 21.72
C VAL A 59 -18.69 3.30 22.68
N ILE A 60 -17.40 3.30 22.39
CA ILE A 60 -16.38 2.67 23.23
C ILE A 60 -16.35 3.36 24.60
N SER A 61 -16.23 4.69 24.60
CA SER A 61 -16.17 5.46 25.85
C SER A 61 -17.50 5.53 26.61
N GLN A 62 -18.63 5.29 25.91
CA GLN A 62 -19.97 5.26 26.51
C GLN A 62 -20.35 3.87 27.03
N THR A 63 -19.55 2.85 26.76
CA THR A 63 -19.79 1.47 27.16
C THR A 63 -18.95 1.11 28.37
N ASP A 64 -19.54 0.41 29.35
CA ASP A 64 -18.84 -0.13 30.51
C ASP A 64 -17.85 -1.23 30.06
N THR A 65 -16.55 -0.99 30.22
CA THR A 65 -15.45 -1.91 29.87
C THR A 65 -14.51 -2.10 31.07
N PRO A 66 -15.01 -2.74 32.16
CA PRO A 66 -14.28 -2.75 33.44
C PRO A 66 -12.90 -3.41 33.38
N TYR A 67 -12.69 -4.38 32.49
CA TYR A 67 -11.39 -5.02 32.38
C TYR A 67 -10.39 -4.17 31.58
N LEU A 68 -10.81 -3.56 30.50
CA LEU A 68 -9.96 -2.64 29.72
C LEU A 68 -9.61 -1.39 30.53
N ASP A 69 -10.56 -0.86 31.30
CA ASP A 69 -10.33 0.23 32.26
C ASP A 69 -9.28 -0.17 33.30
N TYR A 70 -9.40 -1.39 33.84
CA TYR A 70 -8.39 -1.94 34.74
C TYR A 70 -7.01 -2.02 34.09
N LEU A 71 -6.93 -2.51 32.84
CA LEU A 71 -5.66 -2.60 32.12
C LEU A 71 -5.04 -1.22 31.91
N THR A 72 -5.81 -0.26 31.45
CA THR A 72 -5.37 1.11 31.21
C THR A 72 -4.92 1.80 32.52
N ALA A 73 -5.61 1.54 33.64
CA ALA A 73 -5.24 2.11 34.92
C ALA A 73 -3.98 1.51 35.55
N ASN A 74 -3.64 0.26 35.23
CA ASN A 74 -2.59 -0.49 35.94
C ASN A 74 -1.36 -0.83 35.10
N TYR A 75 -1.41 -0.68 33.76
CA TYR A 75 -0.31 -1.00 32.86
C TYR A 75 0.12 0.20 32.03
N PRO A 76 1.39 0.26 31.59
CA PRO A 76 1.86 1.28 30.67
C PRO A 76 1.00 1.31 29.41
N HIS A 77 0.53 2.50 29.05
CA HIS A 77 -0.29 2.68 27.86
C HIS A 77 0.04 4.01 27.15
N SER A 78 -0.24 4.05 25.87
CA SER A 78 -0.08 5.19 24.98
C SER A 78 -1.05 5.07 23.81
N GLN A 79 -0.87 5.88 22.77
CA GLN A 79 -1.69 5.85 21.58
C GLN A 79 -0.85 5.78 20.31
N LEU A 80 -1.41 5.19 19.25
CA LEU A 80 -0.78 5.09 17.94
C LEU A 80 -1.60 5.83 16.90
N GLN A 81 -0.91 6.54 15.99
CA GLN A 81 -1.55 7.06 14.79
C GLN A 81 -1.82 5.90 13.82
N ALA A 82 -3.05 5.82 13.32
CA ALA A 82 -3.55 4.70 12.52
C ALA A 82 -4.24 5.15 11.22
N SER A 83 -4.01 6.39 10.77
CA SER A 83 -4.64 6.99 9.59
C SER A 83 -3.66 7.86 8.81
N GLY A 84 -4.04 8.27 7.61
CA GLY A 84 -3.27 9.18 6.78
C GLY A 84 -1.86 8.68 6.50
N GLU A 85 -0.90 9.58 6.40
CA GLU A 85 0.49 9.26 6.05
C GLU A 85 1.20 8.37 7.09
N TYR A 86 0.71 8.31 8.33
CA TYR A 86 1.25 7.42 9.35
C TYR A 86 1.08 5.93 9.02
N VAL A 87 0.20 5.62 8.08
CA VAL A 87 -0.03 4.26 7.57
C VAL A 87 0.14 4.16 6.05
N GLY A 88 0.73 5.20 5.42
CA GLY A 88 1.03 5.22 4.00
C GLY A 88 -0.16 5.58 3.10
N LEU A 89 -1.21 6.16 3.67
CA LEU A 89 -2.40 6.68 2.98
C LEU A 89 -2.31 8.21 2.78
N PRO A 90 -3.11 8.82 1.89
CA PRO A 90 -3.26 10.27 1.84
C PRO A 90 -3.61 10.88 3.21
N GLU A 91 -3.14 12.10 3.49
CA GLU A 91 -3.17 12.76 4.80
C GLU A 91 -4.52 12.70 5.54
N VAL A 92 -5.63 12.91 4.81
CA VAL A 92 -6.99 12.93 5.39
C VAL A 92 -7.73 11.59 5.31
N GLN A 93 -7.08 10.55 4.80
CA GLN A 93 -7.73 9.25 4.59
C GLN A 93 -7.71 8.43 5.87
N MET A 94 -8.88 7.89 6.23
CA MET A 94 -9.06 6.94 7.33
C MET A 94 -8.23 5.68 7.09
N GLY A 95 -7.67 5.10 8.16
CA GLY A 95 -7.07 3.78 8.14
C GLY A 95 -8.08 2.69 7.77
N ASN A 96 -7.56 1.52 7.46
CA ASN A 96 -8.36 0.33 7.19
C ASN A 96 -7.59 -0.92 7.61
N SER A 97 -8.29 -2.06 7.72
CA SER A 97 -7.70 -3.28 8.25
C SER A 97 -6.54 -3.81 7.41
N GLU A 98 -6.62 -3.71 6.07
CA GLU A 98 -5.51 -4.14 5.19
C GLU A 98 -4.24 -3.34 5.48
N THR A 99 -4.34 -2.02 5.41
CA THR A 99 -3.22 -1.11 5.63
C THR A 99 -2.71 -1.20 7.07
N GLY A 100 -3.61 -1.27 8.07
CA GLY A 100 -3.23 -1.37 9.48
C GLY A 100 -2.42 -2.62 9.78
N HIS A 101 -2.93 -3.79 9.40
CA HIS A 101 -2.23 -5.06 9.61
C HIS A 101 -0.93 -5.15 8.82
N LEU A 102 -0.91 -4.60 7.59
CA LEU A 102 0.29 -4.55 6.76
C LEU A 102 1.41 -3.74 7.44
N ASN A 103 1.09 -2.56 7.98
CA ASN A 103 2.07 -1.72 8.69
C ASN A 103 2.54 -2.37 10.01
N ILE A 104 1.61 -2.98 10.77
CA ILE A 104 1.93 -3.73 12.00
C ILE A 104 2.93 -4.85 11.68
N GLY A 105 2.65 -5.66 10.66
CA GLY A 105 3.51 -6.80 10.30
C GLY A 105 4.82 -6.41 9.64
N ALA A 106 4.83 -5.37 8.82
CA ALA A 106 6.02 -4.90 8.12
C ALA A 106 7.02 -4.15 9.04
N GLY A 107 6.56 -3.62 10.18
CA GLY A 107 7.39 -2.81 11.07
C GLY A 107 7.91 -1.51 10.42
N ARG A 108 7.23 -1.03 9.38
CA ARG A 108 7.51 0.19 8.62
C ARG A 108 6.27 0.74 7.97
N ILE A 109 6.27 2.03 7.63
CA ILE A 109 5.18 2.60 6.85
C ILE A 109 5.25 2.01 5.43
N VAL A 110 4.15 1.39 4.99
CA VAL A 110 3.99 0.86 3.63
C VAL A 110 3.14 1.86 2.85
N TYR A 111 3.80 2.71 2.09
CA TYR A 111 3.14 3.76 1.32
C TYR A 111 2.35 3.18 0.15
N GLN A 112 1.10 3.62 -0.01
CA GLN A 112 0.37 3.41 -1.26
C GLN A 112 1.02 4.18 -2.42
N ASP A 113 0.83 3.70 -3.65
CA ASP A 113 1.50 4.25 -4.84
C ASP A 113 1.31 5.77 -4.97
N LEU A 114 0.10 6.29 -4.74
CA LEU A 114 -0.15 7.74 -4.78
C LEU A 114 0.78 8.50 -3.82
N VAL A 115 0.85 8.07 -2.56
CA VAL A 115 1.63 8.77 -1.53
C VAL A 115 3.13 8.62 -1.79
N LYS A 116 3.58 7.41 -2.18
CA LYS A 116 4.97 7.14 -2.56
C LYS A 116 5.43 8.05 -3.70
N ILE A 117 4.61 8.18 -4.75
CA ILE A 117 4.94 9.02 -5.90
C ILE A 117 4.86 10.51 -5.52
N ASN A 118 3.87 10.92 -4.70
CA ASN A 118 3.78 12.29 -4.18
C ASN A 118 5.06 12.68 -3.42
N HIS A 119 5.57 11.83 -2.53
CA HIS A 119 6.81 12.06 -1.80
C HIS A 119 8.00 12.19 -2.76
N ALA A 120 8.12 11.24 -3.72
CA ALA A 120 9.21 11.28 -4.70
C ALA A 120 9.18 12.54 -5.58
N CYS A 121 7.99 13.07 -5.88
CA CYS A 121 7.83 14.34 -6.59
C CYS A 121 8.19 15.55 -5.71
N ALA A 122 7.76 15.55 -4.44
CA ALA A 122 7.94 16.67 -3.52
C ALA A 122 9.40 16.85 -3.07
N ASP A 123 10.11 15.77 -2.77
CA ASP A 123 11.51 15.79 -2.33
C ASP A 123 12.51 15.71 -3.50
N ASN A 124 12.02 15.66 -4.74
CA ASN A 124 12.79 15.48 -5.97
C ASN A 124 13.52 14.14 -6.11
N SER A 125 13.29 13.15 -5.25
CA SER A 125 13.91 11.83 -5.39
C SER A 125 13.50 11.10 -6.68
N ILE A 126 12.38 11.48 -7.30
CA ILE A 126 11.99 10.99 -8.64
C ILE A 126 13.07 11.26 -9.70
N LEU A 127 13.88 12.30 -9.57
CA LEU A 127 15.00 12.59 -10.46
C LEU A 127 16.12 11.55 -10.36
N GLU A 128 16.22 10.87 -9.22
CA GLU A 128 17.19 9.80 -8.99
C GLU A 128 16.69 8.42 -9.46
N ASN A 129 15.40 8.32 -9.81
CA ASN A 129 14.81 7.07 -10.29
C ASN A 129 15.49 6.63 -11.60
N PRO A 130 16.01 5.39 -11.69
CA PRO A 130 16.78 4.92 -12.84
C PRO A 130 15.95 4.87 -14.13
N GLU A 131 14.66 4.54 -14.06
CA GLU A 131 13.79 4.48 -15.23
C GLU A 131 13.42 5.88 -15.74
N ILE A 132 13.21 6.85 -14.86
CA ILE A 132 13.06 8.27 -15.24
C ILE A 132 14.32 8.76 -15.93
N LYS A 133 15.50 8.53 -15.33
CA LYS A 133 16.78 8.90 -15.96
C LYS A 133 16.95 8.25 -17.34
N ALA A 134 16.61 6.97 -17.48
CA ALA A 134 16.70 6.25 -18.74
C ALA A 134 15.75 6.84 -19.80
N ALA A 135 14.48 7.06 -19.47
CA ALA A 135 13.48 7.62 -20.38
C ALA A 135 13.90 8.99 -20.96
N TYR A 136 14.22 9.91 -20.07
CA TYR A 136 14.59 11.28 -20.48
C TYR A 136 15.95 11.35 -21.17
N SER A 137 16.95 10.57 -20.73
CA SER A 137 18.24 10.48 -21.40
C SER A 137 18.13 9.89 -22.80
N TYR A 138 17.28 8.87 -22.98
CA TYR A 138 17.05 8.28 -24.29
C TYR A 138 16.35 9.29 -25.22
N ALA A 139 15.26 9.93 -24.80
CA ALA A 139 14.57 10.96 -25.57
C ALA A 139 15.55 12.07 -26.01
N LYS A 140 16.40 12.55 -25.08
CA LYS A 140 17.41 13.57 -25.34
C LYS A 140 18.47 13.13 -26.36
N SER A 141 19.05 11.95 -26.16
CA SER A 141 20.19 11.49 -26.98
C SER A 141 19.77 11.00 -28.36
N SER A 142 18.58 10.39 -28.49
CA SER A 142 18.06 9.90 -29.76
C SER A 142 17.33 10.95 -30.57
N GLY A 143 16.95 12.10 -29.97
CA GLY A 143 16.10 13.10 -30.58
C GLY A 143 14.65 12.63 -30.82
N LYS A 144 14.24 11.54 -30.18
CA LYS A 144 12.88 11.00 -30.23
C LYS A 144 11.93 11.83 -29.36
N ASN A 145 10.66 11.79 -29.68
CA ASN A 145 9.63 12.47 -28.91
C ASN A 145 9.42 11.82 -27.56
N LEU A 146 9.08 12.63 -26.55
CA LEU A 146 8.60 12.21 -25.27
C LEU A 146 7.09 12.45 -25.20
N HIS A 147 6.33 11.41 -24.89
CA HIS A 147 4.88 11.44 -24.71
C HIS A 147 4.52 11.17 -23.24
N LEU A 148 3.79 12.08 -22.63
CA LEU A 148 3.23 11.92 -21.29
C LEU A 148 1.74 11.70 -21.45
N MET A 149 1.22 10.53 -21.11
CA MET A 149 -0.21 10.23 -21.26
C MET A 149 -0.83 9.72 -19.96
N GLY A 150 -2.09 10.04 -19.73
CA GLY A 150 -2.82 9.57 -18.55
C GLY A 150 -4.00 10.42 -18.16
N LEU A 151 -4.69 10.01 -17.10
CA LEU A 151 -5.85 10.71 -16.56
C LEU A 151 -5.41 12.04 -15.94
N THR A 152 -5.91 13.14 -16.51
CA THR A 152 -5.51 14.51 -16.16
C THR A 152 -6.54 15.12 -15.21
N SER A 153 -6.40 14.84 -13.93
CA SER A 153 -7.28 15.35 -12.87
C SER A 153 -6.61 15.36 -11.49
N THR A 154 -7.29 15.97 -10.53
CA THR A 154 -6.90 15.98 -9.11
C THR A 154 -7.58 14.88 -8.29
N GLY A 155 -8.35 13.99 -8.91
CA GLY A 155 -9.14 12.96 -8.22
C GLY A 155 -8.32 11.93 -7.42
N GLY A 156 -7.04 11.71 -7.79
CA GLY A 156 -6.11 10.90 -7.00
C GLY A 156 -6.41 9.39 -6.96
N VAL A 157 -7.34 8.89 -7.80
CA VAL A 157 -7.73 7.47 -7.83
C VAL A 157 -6.87 6.65 -8.81
N HIS A 158 -6.62 7.18 -10.00
CA HIS A 158 -5.84 6.51 -11.05
C HIS A 158 -4.52 7.19 -11.35
N SER A 159 -4.47 8.51 -11.13
CA SER A 159 -3.35 9.39 -11.46
C SER A 159 -3.39 10.63 -10.57
N SER A 160 -2.41 11.51 -10.73
CA SER A 160 -2.40 12.83 -10.12
C SER A 160 -1.93 13.87 -11.14
N LEU A 161 -2.65 14.99 -11.22
CA LEU A 161 -2.23 16.14 -12.03
C LEU A 161 -0.82 16.61 -11.60
N GLY A 162 -0.53 16.62 -10.29
CA GLY A 162 0.80 16.99 -9.77
C GLY A 162 1.94 16.12 -10.31
N HIS A 163 1.69 14.83 -10.56
CA HIS A 163 2.68 13.95 -11.16
C HIS A 163 2.97 14.34 -12.62
N LEU A 164 1.95 14.66 -13.41
CA LEU A 164 2.12 15.16 -14.78
C LEU A 164 2.93 16.46 -14.81
N LEU A 165 2.59 17.43 -13.94
CA LEU A 165 3.32 18.70 -13.88
C LEU A 165 4.79 18.47 -13.51
N LYS A 166 5.06 17.58 -12.56
CA LYS A 166 6.45 17.19 -12.21
C LYS A 166 7.20 16.54 -13.38
N LEU A 167 6.56 15.68 -14.17
CA LEU A 167 7.16 15.08 -15.36
C LEU A 167 7.49 16.14 -16.43
N LEU A 168 6.69 17.21 -16.54
CA LEU A 168 7.00 18.36 -17.39
C LEU A 168 8.20 19.16 -16.88
N ASP A 169 8.33 19.36 -15.55
CA ASP A 169 9.51 19.98 -14.95
C ASP A 169 10.79 19.19 -15.29
N ILE A 170 10.73 17.87 -15.20
CA ILE A 170 11.83 16.98 -15.57
C ILE A 170 12.16 17.11 -17.06
N ALA A 171 11.15 17.22 -17.94
CA ALA A 171 11.39 17.45 -19.37
C ALA A 171 12.16 18.75 -19.63
N LYS A 172 11.89 19.79 -18.85
CA LYS A 172 12.64 21.05 -18.87
C LYS A 172 14.08 20.85 -18.42
N GLU A 173 14.31 20.16 -17.30
CA GLU A 173 15.67 19.92 -16.78
C GLU A 173 16.55 19.17 -17.80
N TYR A 174 15.97 18.18 -18.47
CA TYR A 174 16.65 17.44 -19.54
C TYR A 174 16.72 18.19 -20.86
N ASN A 175 16.10 19.38 -20.99
CA ASN A 175 16.00 20.16 -22.23
C ASN A 175 15.39 19.32 -23.38
N ILE A 176 14.26 18.66 -23.12
CA ILE A 176 13.53 17.92 -24.15
C ILE A 176 12.79 18.91 -25.03
N SER A 177 13.09 18.90 -26.34
CA SER A 177 12.48 19.83 -27.29
C SER A 177 11.07 19.41 -27.69
N ASN A 178 10.84 18.10 -27.82
CA ASN A 178 9.57 17.52 -28.28
C ASN A 178 8.95 16.70 -27.14
N CYS A 179 8.18 17.37 -26.30
CA CYS A 179 7.40 16.75 -25.23
C CYS A 179 5.91 16.98 -25.50
N TYR A 180 5.13 15.91 -25.60
CA TYR A 180 3.72 15.95 -25.92
C TYR A 180 2.89 15.35 -24.79
N VAL A 181 1.80 16.03 -24.42
CA VAL A 181 0.88 15.57 -23.38
C VAL A 181 -0.42 15.08 -24.02
N HIS A 182 -0.82 13.87 -23.64
CA HIS A 182 -2.08 13.25 -24.06
C HIS A 182 -2.99 13.14 -22.82
N CYS A 183 -3.96 14.06 -22.73
CA CYS A 183 -4.81 14.20 -21.57
C CYS A 183 -6.04 13.30 -21.67
N PHE A 184 -6.22 12.39 -20.73
CA PHE A 184 -7.48 11.66 -20.55
C PHE A 184 -8.33 12.41 -19.53
N MET A 185 -9.60 12.68 -19.88
CA MET A 185 -10.52 13.49 -19.07
C MET A 185 -11.29 12.61 -18.09
N ASP A 186 -11.50 13.09 -16.86
CA ASP A 186 -12.02 12.30 -15.75
C ASP A 186 -13.56 12.30 -15.67
N GLY A 187 -14.16 13.23 -14.96
CA GLY A 187 -15.59 13.36 -14.77
C GLY A 187 -16.28 12.25 -13.95
N ARG A 188 -15.50 11.37 -13.30
CA ARG A 188 -15.97 10.35 -12.34
C ARG A 188 -15.45 10.58 -10.94
N ASP A 189 -14.13 10.79 -10.84
CA ASP A 189 -13.44 10.98 -9.58
C ASP A 189 -13.30 12.47 -9.25
N THR A 190 -13.82 13.32 -10.13
CA THR A 190 -13.95 14.78 -10.01
C THR A 190 -15.30 15.23 -10.56
N ASP A 191 -15.62 16.53 -10.39
CA ASP A 191 -16.82 17.12 -11.01
C ASP A 191 -16.87 16.82 -12.52
N PRO A 192 -18.03 16.47 -13.08
CA PRO A 192 -18.17 16.05 -14.47
C PRO A 192 -17.70 17.05 -15.54
N ARG A 193 -17.44 18.32 -15.17
CA ARG A 193 -16.97 19.38 -16.07
C ARG A 193 -15.79 20.17 -15.50
N ALA A 194 -15.03 19.59 -14.57
CA ALA A 194 -13.83 20.20 -14.03
C ALA A 194 -12.65 20.21 -15.02
N GLY A 195 -12.69 19.36 -16.03
CA GLY A 195 -11.56 19.09 -16.91
C GLY A 195 -11.05 20.29 -17.70
N LYS A 196 -11.92 21.24 -18.08
CA LYS A 196 -11.45 22.50 -18.69
C LYS A 196 -10.41 23.21 -17.81
N GLY A 197 -10.66 23.24 -16.49
CA GLY A 197 -9.72 23.81 -15.52
C GLY A 197 -8.39 23.07 -15.52
N PHE A 198 -8.43 21.75 -15.48
CA PHE A 198 -7.21 20.93 -15.49
C PHE A 198 -6.38 21.09 -16.78
N ILE A 199 -7.04 21.19 -17.95
CA ILE A 199 -6.36 21.47 -19.22
C ILE A 199 -5.73 22.86 -19.20
N ALA A 200 -6.41 23.87 -18.64
CA ALA A 200 -5.88 25.22 -18.49
C ALA A 200 -4.65 25.23 -17.54
N ASP A 201 -4.68 24.49 -16.44
CA ASP A 201 -3.56 24.36 -15.50
C ASP A 201 -2.34 23.72 -16.18
N VAL A 202 -2.52 22.66 -16.97
CA VAL A 202 -1.44 22.04 -17.76
C VAL A 202 -0.87 23.01 -18.79
N GLN A 203 -1.73 23.75 -19.51
CA GLN A 203 -1.31 24.73 -20.52
C GLN A 203 -0.54 25.88 -19.89
N GLN A 204 -0.99 26.37 -18.73
CA GLN A 204 -0.29 27.40 -17.97
C GLN A 204 1.09 26.90 -17.53
N HIS A 205 1.16 25.70 -16.93
CA HIS A 205 2.43 25.13 -16.48
C HIS A 205 3.42 24.92 -17.63
N ILE A 206 2.98 24.40 -18.78
CA ILE A 206 3.80 24.31 -20.01
C ILE A 206 4.36 25.66 -20.41
N SER A 207 3.55 26.71 -20.34
CA SER A 207 3.99 28.09 -20.65
C SER A 207 5.04 28.60 -19.66
N GLU A 208 4.88 28.30 -18.37
CA GLU A 208 5.79 28.71 -17.29
C GLU A 208 7.14 27.99 -17.40
N VAL A 209 7.13 26.68 -17.61
CA VAL A 209 8.38 25.90 -17.74
C VAL A 209 9.03 26.04 -19.11
N GLY A 210 8.26 26.43 -20.12
CA GLY A 210 8.74 26.68 -21.48
C GLY A 210 9.08 25.42 -22.27
N THR A 211 8.48 24.27 -21.92
CA THR A 211 8.61 23.01 -22.66
C THR A 211 7.31 22.21 -22.59
N GLY A 212 7.04 21.44 -23.66
CA GLY A 212 5.84 20.62 -23.80
C GLY A 212 4.74 21.28 -24.63
N ALA A 213 3.76 20.48 -25.04
CA ALA A 213 2.52 20.91 -25.67
C ALA A 213 1.43 19.86 -25.44
N ILE A 214 0.19 20.27 -25.19
CA ILE A 214 -0.95 19.36 -25.17
C ILE A 214 -1.24 18.95 -26.61
N ALA A 215 -1.05 17.66 -26.91
CA ALA A 215 -1.25 17.10 -28.24
C ALA A 215 -2.68 16.59 -28.46
N THR A 216 -3.25 15.93 -27.47
CA THR A 216 -4.59 15.33 -27.57
C THR A 216 -5.35 15.40 -26.26
N VAL A 217 -6.68 15.41 -26.37
CA VAL A 217 -7.62 15.28 -25.26
C VAL A 217 -8.68 14.25 -25.62
N ILE A 218 -9.04 13.36 -24.70
CA ILE A 218 -10.10 12.34 -24.88
C ILE A 218 -10.67 11.92 -23.52
N GLY A 219 -11.96 11.56 -23.45
CA GLY A 219 -12.58 11.08 -22.23
C GLY A 219 -12.09 9.68 -21.79
N ARG A 220 -12.07 9.47 -20.48
CA ARG A 220 -11.67 8.18 -19.88
C ARG A 220 -12.56 7.00 -20.28
N TYR A 221 -13.79 7.27 -20.68
CA TYR A 221 -14.71 6.27 -21.20
C TYR A 221 -14.12 5.49 -22.38
N TYR A 222 -13.32 6.19 -23.21
CA TYR A 222 -12.64 5.62 -24.37
C TYR A 222 -11.23 5.13 -24.04
N ALA A 223 -10.40 5.99 -23.45
CA ALA A 223 -8.99 5.71 -23.23
C ALA A 223 -8.69 4.77 -22.05
N MET A 224 -9.67 4.54 -21.17
CA MET A 224 -9.49 3.82 -19.93
C MET A 224 -10.59 2.78 -19.72
N ASP A 225 -10.97 2.07 -20.77
CA ASP A 225 -11.82 0.88 -20.66
C ASP A 225 -11.07 -0.25 -19.93
N ARG A 226 -11.81 -1.18 -19.31
CA ARG A 226 -11.27 -2.36 -18.62
C ARG A 226 -12.10 -3.62 -18.85
N ASP A 227 -13.15 -3.51 -19.69
CA ASP A 227 -14.14 -4.54 -19.91
C ASP A 227 -14.08 -5.07 -21.37
N LYS A 228 -12.93 -4.80 -22.05
CA LYS A 228 -12.62 -5.23 -23.43
C LYS A 228 -13.54 -4.66 -24.49
N HIS A 229 -14.00 -3.44 -24.31
CA HIS A 229 -14.68 -2.69 -25.35
C HIS A 229 -13.65 -2.09 -26.32
N TRP A 230 -13.12 -2.93 -27.20
CA TRP A 230 -12.01 -2.56 -28.09
C TRP A 230 -12.37 -1.45 -29.08
N ASP A 231 -13.66 -1.27 -29.38
CA ASP A 231 -14.18 -0.14 -30.14
C ASP A 231 -13.92 1.21 -29.46
N ARG A 232 -13.99 1.27 -28.13
CA ARG A 232 -13.64 2.46 -27.35
C ARG A 232 -12.15 2.70 -27.35
N ILE A 233 -11.36 1.68 -27.05
CA ILE A 233 -9.88 1.74 -27.06
C ILE A 233 -9.38 2.15 -28.45
N LYS A 234 -10.04 1.69 -29.53
CA LYS A 234 -9.68 2.07 -30.90
C LYS A 234 -9.73 3.57 -31.14
N LEU A 235 -10.71 4.27 -30.57
CA LEU A 235 -10.78 5.73 -30.68
C LEU A 235 -9.59 6.43 -30.04
N ALA A 236 -9.17 5.97 -28.86
CA ALA A 236 -7.98 6.47 -28.20
C ALA A 236 -6.70 6.10 -28.97
N TYR A 237 -6.60 4.85 -29.46
CA TYR A 237 -5.50 4.41 -30.28
C TYR A 237 -5.34 5.25 -31.55
N ASP A 238 -6.43 5.44 -32.31
CA ASP A 238 -6.44 6.23 -33.55
C ASP A 238 -6.07 7.69 -33.30
N LEU A 239 -6.51 8.25 -32.16
CA LEU A 239 -6.14 9.60 -31.77
C LEU A 239 -4.63 9.70 -31.50
N LEU A 240 -4.05 8.76 -30.77
CA LEU A 240 -2.64 8.77 -30.37
C LEU A 240 -1.69 8.47 -31.54
N ILE A 241 -2.07 7.57 -32.44
CA ILE A 241 -1.19 7.06 -33.51
C ILE A 241 -1.42 7.77 -34.83
N ASP A 242 -2.70 7.98 -35.21
CA ASP A 242 -3.07 8.54 -36.50
C ASP A 242 -3.45 10.03 -36.42
N GLY A 243 -3.64 10.57 -35.21
CA GLY A 243 -4.13 11.93 -34.99
C GLY A 243 -5.59 12.10 -35.41
N LYS A 244 -6.39 11.02 -35.36
CA LYS A 244 -7.80 11.06 -35.72
C LYS A 244 -8.63 11.66 -34.56
N GLY A 245 -9.06 12.87 -34.73
CA GLY A 245 -9.88 13.61 -33.78
C GLY A 245 -10.35 14.93 -34.39
N ARG A 246 -11.17 15.66 -33.66
CA ARG A 246 -11.55 17.01 -34.06
C ARG A 246 -10.35 17.94 -33.84
N GLU A 247 -9.87 18.56 -34.92
CA GLU A 247 -8.79 19.54 -34.84
C GLU A 247 -9.25 20.82 -34.13
N VAL A 248 -8.40 21.30 -33.22
CA VAL A 248 -8.60 22.56 -32.50
C VAL A 248 -7.26 23.30 -32.38
N ASP A 249 -7.31 24.63 -32.45
CA ASP A 249 -6.13 25.48 -32.31
C ASP A 249 -5.77 25.77 -30.83
N ASP A 250 -6.79 25.75 -29.95
CA ASP A 250 -6.67 25.93 -28.51
C ASP A 250 -7.41 24.79 -27.79
N MET A 251 -6.69 24.06 -26.93
CA MET A 251 -7.22 22.89 -26.25
C MET A 251 -8.26 23.26 -25.18
N VAL A 252 -8.09 24.38 -24.48
CA VAL A 252 -9.03 24.85 -23.45
C VAL A 252 -10.37 25.23 -24.08
N GLU A 253 -10.31 25.98 -25.18
CA GLU A 253 -11.51 26.35 -25.95
C GLU A 253 -12.11 25.13 -26.67
N GLY A 254 -11.28 24.19 -27.10
CA GLY A 254 -11.71 22.90 -27.66
C GLY A 254 -12.59 22.12 -26.67
N VAL A 255 -12.14 22.00 -25.42
CA VAL A 255 -12.91 21.36 -24.33
C VAL A 255 -14.20 22.12 -24.06
N GLN A 256 -14.16 23.47 -23.98
CA GLN A 256 -15.38 24.27 -23.78
C GLN A 256 -16.39 24.02 -24.89
N SER A 257 -15.94 23.99 -26.13
CA SER A 257 -16.84 23.76 -27.27
C SER A 257 -17.52 22.38 -27.25
N CYS A 258 -16.87 21.36 -26.65
CA CYS A 258 -17.49 20.07 -26.39
C CYS A 258 -18.60 20.18 -25.34
N TYR A 259 -18.40 20.93 -24.26
CA TYR A 259 -19.45 21.15 -23.27
C TYR A 259 -20.68 21.92 -23.83
N ASP A 260 -20.43 22.81 -24.78
CA ASP A 260 -21.49 23.65 -25.38
C ASP A 260 -22.25 22.92 -26.50
N SER A 261 -21.65 21.86 -27.06
CA SER A 261 -22.27 21.07 -28.12
C SER A 261 -23.33 20.13 -27.54
N HIS A 262 -24.58 20.52 -27.55
CA HIS A 262 -25.70 19.74 -27.00
C HIS A 262 -26.31 18.82 -28.09
N THR A 263 -26.10 17.53 -27.94
CA THR A 263 -26.91 16.51 -28.61
C THR A 263 -27.45 15.53 -27.59
N GLU A 264 -28.65 14.99 -27.80
CA GLU A 264 -29.27 14.01 -26.90
C GLU A 264 -28.45 12.69 -26.81
N GLU A 265 -27.53 12.45 -27.76
CA GLU A 265 -26.71 11.25 -27.87
C GLU A 265 -25.38 11.34 -27.10
N HIS A 266 -24.88 12.56 -26.81
CA HIS A 266 -23.57 12.74 -26.15
C HIS A 266 -23.73 13.45 -24.82
N LYS A 267 -23.32 12.78 -23.76
CA LYS A 267 -23.17 13.38 -22.43
C LYS A 267 -21.99 14.37 -22.48
N ASN A 268 -22.30 15.66 -22.40
CA ASN A 268 -21.30 16.74 -22.47
C ASN A 268 -20.51 16.87 -21.17
N THR A 269 -19.78 15.81 -20.81
CA THR A 269 -18.96 15.72 -19.60
C THR A 269 -17.56 15.21 -19.95
N ASP A 270 -16.63 15.40 -19.04
CA ASP A 270 -15.25 14.97 -19.19
C ASP A 270 -15.12 13.48 -19.53
N GLU A 271 -15.88 12.63 -18.84
CA GLU A 271 -15.83 11.19 -19.02
C GLU A 271 -16.05 10.76 -20.49
N PHE A 272 -16.94 11.44 -21.19
CA PHE A 272 -17.34 11.12 -22.57
C PHE A 272 -16.80 12.12 -23.60
N MET A 273 -15.75 12.88 -23.24
CA MET A 273 -15.10 13.84 -24.13
C MET A 273 -14.65 13.16 -25.42
N GLU A 274 -15.12 13.67 -26.54
CA GLU A 274 -14.71 13.21 -27.87
C GLU A 274 -13.23 13.47 -28.13
N PRO A 275 -12.58 12.69 -29.03
CA PRO A 275 -11.19 12.91 -29.38
C PRO A 275 -10.93 14.32 -29.94
N LEU A 276 -10.05 15.08 -29.28
CA LEU A 276 -9.54 16.37 -29.76
C LEU A 276 -8.05 16.26 -30.07
N VAL A 277 -7.63 16.85 -31.17
CA VAL A 277 -6.23 16.92 -31.60
C VAL A 277 -5.81 18.38 -31.80
N ASN A 278 -4.60 18.72 -31.35
CA ASN A 278 -4.02 20.04 -31.56
C ASN A 278 -3.56 20.18 -33.02
N GLY A 279 -4.25 21.01 -33.78
CA GLY A 279 -3.98 21.23 -35.20
C GLY A 279 -2.62 21.93 -35.49
N ASN A 280 -1.99 22.52 -34.48
CA ASN A 280 -0.75 23.28 -34.64
C ASN A 280 0.53 22.42 -34.55
N ILE A 281 0.44 21.13 -34.13
CA ILE A 281 1.59 20.26 -33.87
C ILE A 281 1.33 18.83 -34.36
N ASP A 282 2.41 18.11 -34.66
CA ASP A 282 2.36 16.66 -34.90
C ASP A 282 2.80 15.90 -33.64
N GLY A 283 1.87 15.71 -32.71
CA GLY A 283 2.08 15.01 -31.45
C GLY A 283 1.77 13.51 -31.50
N ARG A 284 1.72 12.88 -32.68
CA ARG A 284 1.46 11.45 -32.83
C ARG A 284 2.61 10.61 -32.28
N ILE A 285 2.26 9.50 -31.64
CA ILE A 285 3.26 8.52 -31.17
C ILE A 285 3.79 7.72 -32.35
N LYS A 286 5.12 7.62 -32.48
CA LYS A 286 5.81 6.97 -33.59
C LYS A 286 6.80 5.92 -33.09
N GLU A 287 7.29 5.10 -34.02
CA GLU A 287 8.33 4.11 -33.74
C GLU A 287 9.54 4.73 -33.04
N GLY A 288 9.97 4.11 -31.94
CA GLY A 288 11.12 4.49 -31.17
C GLY A 288 10.92 5.72 -30.26
N ASP A 289 9.72 6.29 -30.18
CA ASP A 289 9.42 7.35 -29.24
C ASP A 289 9.37 6.84 -27.81
N VAL A 290 9.41 7.75 -26.85
CA VAL A 290 9.29 7.47 -25.41
C VAL A 290 7.87 7.79 -24.98
N VAL A 291 7.24 6.86 -24.30
CA VAL A 291 5.91 7.05 -23.68
C VAL A 291 6.00 6.82 -22.18
N ILE A 292 5.56 7.76 -21.37
CA ILE A 292 5.33 7.60 -19.94
C ILE A 292 3.82 7.63 -19.70
N PHE A 293 3.24 6.50 -19.32
CA PHE A 293 1.85 6.43 -18.89
C PHE A 293 1.81 6.66 -17.38
N PHE A 294 1.41 7.86 -16.96
CA PHE A 294 1.55 8.31 -15.57
C PHE A 294 0.40 7.88 -14.64
N ASN A 295 -0.51 7.02 -15.08
CA ASN A 295 -1.46 6.37 -14.19
C ASN A 295 -0.72 5.38 -13.27
N PHE A 296 -0.98 5.45 -11.95
CA PHE A 296 -0.43 4.52 -10.98
C PHE A 296 -1.38 3.36 -10.63
N ARG A 297 -2.66 3.43 -10.97
CA ARG A 297 -3.60 2.32 -10.83
C ARG A 297 -3.74 1.57 -12.15
N SER A 298 -3.51 0.26 -12.09
CA SER A 298 -3.31 -0.60 -13.26
C SER A 298 -4.57 -0.97 -14.03
N ASP A 299 -5.72 -1.14 -13.35
CA ASP A 299 -6.92 -1.80 -13.89
C ASP A 299 -7.44 -1.19 -15.22
N ARG A 300 -7.31 0.11 -15.40
CA ARG A 300 -7.76 0.86 -16.58
C ARG A 300 -6.64 1.33 -17.51
N ALA A 301 -5.40 1.00 -17.18
CA ALA A 301 -4.25 1.30 -18.03
C ALA A 301 -3.84 0.11 -18.92
N LYS A 302 -4.32 -1.11 -18.60
CA LYS A 302 -3.91 -2.37 -19.24
C LYS A 302 -4.23 -2.40 -20.73
N GLU A 303 -5.47 -2.11 -21.11
CA GLU A 303 -5.94 -2.34 -22.49
C GLU A 303 -5.21 -1.45 -23.50
N LEU A 304 -5.03 -0.16 -23.17
CA LEU A 304 -4.28 0.74 -24.05
C LEU A 304 -2.79 0.33 -24.11
N THR A 305 -2.21 -0.14 -23.00
CA THR A 305 -0.84 -0.69 -22.98
C THR A 305 -0.72 -1.92 -23.87
N VAL A 306 -1.72 -2.83 -23.82
CA VAL A 306 -1.73 -4.04 -24.66
C VAL A 306 -1.67 -3.69 -26.14
N VAL A 307 -2.52 -2.81 -26.62
CA VAL A 307 -2.60 -2.48 -28.06
C VAL A 307 -1.41 -1.65 -28.56
N LEU A 308 -0.74 -0.92 -27.67
CA LEU A 308 0.45 -0.16 -28.04
C LEU A 308 1.74 -1.00 -28.01
N THR A 309 1.82 -2.04 -27.14
CA THR A 309 3.10 -2.71 -26.87
C THR A 309 3.08 -4.23 -26.87
N GLN A 310 1.95 -4.89 -26.58
CA GLN A 310 1.95 -6.33 -26.29
C GLN A 310 1.35 -7.18 -27.40
N GLN A 311 0.27 -6.73 -28.03
CA GLN A 311 -0.47 -7.57 -28.95
C GLN A 311 -1.09 -6.77 -30.10
N ASP A 312 -0.80 -7.20 -31.33
CA ASP A 312 -1.51 -6.74 -32.52
C ASP A 312 -2.96 -7.22 -32.50
N MET A 313 -3.88 -6.33 -32.87
CA MET A 313 -5.31 -6.63 -32.99
C MET A 313 -5.81 -6.30 -34.41
N PRO A 314 -5.51 -7.14 -35.40
CA PRO A 314 -5.82 -6.87 -36.81
C PRO A 314 -7.33 -6.76 -37.09
N GLU A 315 -8.18 -7.44 -36.31
CA GLU A 315 -9.62 -7.32 -36.43
C GLU A 315 -10.19 -5.94 -36.07
N GLN A 316 -9.45 -5.18 -35.23
CA GLN A 316 -9.76 -3.82 -34.84
C GLN A 316 -8.83 -2.80 -35.54
N ASP A 317 -8.02 -3.24 -36.50
CA ASP A 317 -7.03 -2.39 -37.17
C ASP A 317 -6.11 -1.64 -36.18
N MET A 318 -5.61 -2.35 -35.16
CA MET A 318 -4.62 -1.87 -34.20
C MET A 318 -3.35 -2.73 -34.26
N LYS A 319 -2.19 -2.06 -34.23
CA LYS A 319 -0.88 -2.72 -34.25
C LYS A 319 0.01 -2.12 -33.16
N THR A 320 0.82 -2.96 -32.56
CA THR A 320 1.86 -2.53 -31.64
C THR A 320 2.88 -1.61 -32.33
N ILE A 321 3.41 -0.65 -31.59
CA ILE A 321 4.37 0.30 -32.13
C ILE A 321 5.78 -0.25 -31.93
N PRO A 322 6.54 -0.50 -33.02
CA PRO A 322 7.87 -1.09 -32.91
C PRO A 322 8.84 -0.18 -32.12
N ASN A 323 9.71 -0.80 -31.34
CA ASN A 323 10.80 -0.12 -30.61
C ASN A 323 10.35 1.01 -29.68
N LEU A 324 9.07 1.04 -29.29
CA LEU A 324 8.54 2.05 -28.36
C LEU A 324 9.22 1.88 -27.00
N GLN A 325 9.76 2.97 -26.46
CA GLN A 325 10.29 2.99 -25.10
C GLN A 325 9.14 3.33 -24.15
N TYR A 326 8.48 2.30 -23.63
CA TYR A 326 7.24 2.44 -22.89
C TYR A 326 7.45 2.26 -21.39
N TYR A 327 7.07 3.26 -20.63
CA TYR A 327 7.22 3.34 -19.18
C TYR A 327 5.84 3.41 -18.53
N CYS A 328 5.56 2.43 -17.65
CA CYS A 328 4.40 2.44 -16.76
C CYS A 328 4.79 3.08 -15.43
N MET A 329 3.92 3.88 -14.85
CA MET A 329 4.18 4.45 -13.52
C MET A 329 4.34 3.37 -12.46
N THR A 330 3.48 2.35 -12.50
CA THR A 330 3.49 1.15 -11.64
C THR A 330 3.34 -0.10 -12.50
N PRO A 331 3.52 -1.32 -11.96
CA PRO A 331 3.26 -2.55 -12.73
C PRO A 331 1.78 -2.65 -13.11
N TYR A 332 1.48 -2.74 -14.41
CA TYR A 332 0.10 -2.89 -14.87
C TYR A 332 -0.32 -4.35 -14.98
N ASP A 333 0.58 -5.22 -15.43
CA ASP A 333 0.36 -6.66 -15.50
C ASP A 333 1.72 -7.40 -15.48
N ASP A 334 1.82 -8.46 -14.68
CA ASP A 334 3.05 -9.24 -14.55
C ASP A 334 3.44 -10.02 -15.82
N SER A 335 2.49 -10.18 -16.74
CA SER A 335 2.73 -10.84 -18.03
C SER A 335 3.29 -9.91 -19.11
N PHE A 336 3.28 -8.60 -18.90
CA PHE A 336 3.76 -7.65 -19.90
C PHE A 336 5.28 -7.71 -20.06
N THR A 337 5.73 -7.65 -21.30
CA THR A 337 7.15 -7.73 -21.65
C THR A 337 7.60 -6.51 -22.47
N GLY A 338 8.89 -6.18 -22.39
CA GLY A 338 9.46 -5.10 -23.18
C GLY A 338 9.01 -3.70 -22.78
N ILE A 339 8.47 -3.56 -21.56
CA ILE A 339 8.09 -2.30 -20.95
C ILE A 339 8.94 -2.05 -19.70
N HIS A 340 8.97 -0.80 -19.26
CA HIS A 340 9.67 -0.35 -18.06
C HIS A 340 8.68 0.03 -16.97
N VAL A 341 9.06 -0.10 -15.70
CA VAL A 341 8.21 0.25 -14.56
C VAL A 341 8.96 1.22 -13.66
N ILE A 342 8.44 2.45 -13.52
CA ILE A 342 9.09 3.53 -12.77
C ILE A 342 9.07 3.25 -11.27
N PHE A 343 7.91 2.84 -10.72
CA PHE A 343 7.75 2.46 -9.32
C PHE A 343 7.33 0.98 -9.24
N PRO A 344 8.29 0.05 -9.18
CA PRO A 344 7.97 -1.37 -9.07
C PRO A 344 7.31 -1.69 -7.73
N LYS A 345 6.56 -2.80 -7.69
CA LYS A 345 6.01 -3.33 -6.45
C LYS A 345 7.16 -3.72 -5.52
N GLU A 346 7.12 -3.21 -4.31
CA GLU A 346 8.11 -3.58 -3.30
C GLU A 346 7.77 -4.93 -2.67
N ASN A 347 8.77 -5.80 -2.59
CA ASN A 347 8.66 -7.00 -1.77
C ASN A 347 8.87 -6.60 -0.31
N LEU A 348 7.89 -6.88 0.51
CA LEU A 348 7.97 -6.64 1.95
C LEU A 348 8.72 -7.79 2.62
N ASN A 349 10.05 -7.76 2.53
CA ASN A 349 10.93 -8.73 3.20
C ASN A 349 11.09 -8.39 4.67
N ASN A 350 11.45 -9.39 5.46
CA ASN A 350 11.66 -9.28 6.90
C ASN A 350 10.44 -8.69 7.63
N THR A 351 9.23 -9.15 7.25
CA THR A 351 8.03 -8.92 8.08
C THR A 351 8.19 -9.63 9.42
N LEU A 352 7.41 -9.26 10.42
CA LEU A 352 7.49 -9.84 11.77
C LEU A 352 7.40 -11.38 11.73
N GLY A 353 6.41 -11.93 11.00
CA GLY A 353 6.25 -13.38 10.85
C GLY A 353 7.41 -14.05 10.13
N GLU A 354 7.93 -13.44 9.07
CA GLU A 354 9.10 -13.93 8.34
C GLU A 354 10.35 -13.95 9.24
N TYR A 355 10.58 -12.85 9.94
CA TYR A 355 11.76 -12.73 10.79
C TYR A 355 11.73 -13.71 11.97
N ILE A 356 10.59 -13.84 12.67
CA ILE A 356 10.39 -14.84 13.73
C ILE A 356 10.63 -16.26 13.21
N SER A 357 10.10 -16.59 12.03
CA SER A 357 10.33 -17.87 11.35
C SER A 357 11.82 -18.10 11.06
N SER A 358 12.54 -17.08 10.60
CA SER A 358 13.98 -17.16 10.30
C SER A 358 14.83 -17.46 11.54
N GLN A 359 14.34 -17.09 12.73
CA GLN A 359 14.97 -17.40 14.02
C GLN A 359 14.63 -18.82 14.51
N GLY A 360 13.86 -19.61 13.75
CA GLY A 360 13.42 -20.97 14.12
C GLY A 360 12.36 -20.99 15.22
N LEU A 361 11.72 -19.86 15.51
CA LEU A 361 10.67 -19.72 16.52
C LEU A 361 9.29 -20.08 15.94
N LYS A 362 8.35 -20.40 16.83
CA LYS A 362 6.99 -20.82 16.47
C LYS A 362 5.99 -19.71 16.70
N GLN A 363 5.05 -19.57 15.76
CA GLN A 363 4.05 -18.55 15.80
C GLN A 363 2.65 -19.09 15.52
N LEU A 364 1.61 -18.40 16.04
CA LEU A 364 0.23 -18.70 15.81
C LEU A 364 -0.52 -17.44 15.39
N HIS A 365 -1.28 -17.54 14.31
CA HIS A 365 -2.18 -16.50 13.82
C HIS A 365 -3.62 -16.98 13.93
N ILE A 366 -4.48 -16.21 14.60
CA ILE A 366 -5.87 -16.60 14.87
C ILE A 366 -6.84 -15.44 14.67
N ALA A 367 -7.90 -15.67 13.92
CA ALA A 367 -9.04 -14.77 13.78
C ALA A 367 -10.29 -15.52 13.30
N GLU A 368 -11.42 -14.82 13.32
CA GLU A 368 -12.61 -15.28 12.61
C GLU A 368 -12.56 -14.89 11.11
N THR A 369 -13.43 -15.48 10.28
CA THR A 369 -13.38 -15.42 8.80
C THR A 369 -13.16 -14.01 8.26
N GLU A 370 -13.87 -12.99 8.78
CA GLU A 370 -13.81 -11.62 8.29
C GLU A 370 -12.41 -10.99 8.43
N LYS A 371 -11.64 -11.42 9.41
CA LYS A 371 -10.32 -10.87 9.72
C LYS A 371 -9.17 -11.88 9.55
N TYR A 372 -9.46 -13.05 9.00
CA TYR A 372 -8.44 -14.09 8.84
C TYR A 372 -7.32 -13.68 7.87
N ALA A 373 -7.68 -13.08 6.72
CA ALA A 373 -6.70 -12.58 5.77
C ALA A 373 -5.79 -11.50 6.39
N HIS A 374 -6.35 -10.67 7.29
CA HIS A 374 -5.63 -9.58 7.94
C HIS A 374 -4.51 -10.09 8.86
N VAL A 375 -4.79 -11.09 9.70
CA VAL A 375 -3.77 -11.70 10.55
C VAL A 375 -2.89 -12.73 9.83
N THR A 376 -3.15 -13.05 8.57
CA THR A 376 -2.36 -14.01 7.78
C THR A 376 -1.63 -13.33 6.62
N SER A 377 -2.28 -13.15 5.47
CA SER A 377 -1.59 -12.61 4.30
C SER A 377 -1.16 -11.15 4.46
N PHE A 378 -2.01 -10.28 5.00
CA PHE A 378 -1.65 -8.86 5.14
C PHE A 378 -0.53 -8.63 6.15
N ILE A 379 -0.61 -9.21 7.35
CA ILE A 379 0.45 -9.07 8.36
C ILE A 379 1.79 -9.69 7.89
N ASN A 380 1.71 -10.67 6.97
CA ASN A 380 2.85 -11.30 6.33
C ASN A 380 3.32 -10.59 5.04
N GLY A 381 2.92 -9.33 4.85
CA GLY A 381 3.39 -8.53 3.72
C GLY A 381 2.77 -8.89 2.36
N GLY A 382 1.58 -9.47 2.35
CA GLY A 382 0.87 -9.94 1.16
C GLY A 382 1.17 -11.39 0.79
N ARG A 383 1.87 -12.13 1.65
CA ARG A 383 2.19 -13.55 1.45
C ARG A 383 1.03 -14.44 1.93
N GLU A 384 0.48 -15.23 1.01
CA GLU A 384 -0.59 -16.20 1.32
C GLU A 384 -0.08 -17.45 2.05
N GLU A 385 1.07 -17.98 1.62
CA GLU A 385 1.63 -19.20 2.19
C GLU A 385 2.22 -18.96 3.59
N PRO A 386 1.91 -19.80 4.58
CA PRO A 386 2.46 -19.68 5.91
C PRO A 386 4.00 -19.79 5.90
N PHE A 387 4.65 -19.09 6.82
CA PHE A 387 6.07 -19.25 7.06
C PHE A 387 6.38 -20.57 7.82
N PRO A 388 7.58 -21.13 7.70
CA PRO A 388 7.99 -22.27 8.54
C PRO A 388 7.78 -21.99 10.04
N GLY A 389 7.05 -22.85 10.74
CA GLY A 389 6.73 -22.67 12.16
C GLY A 389 5.51 -21.80 12.44
N GLU A 390 4.80 -21.34 11.40
CA GLU A 390 3.54 -20.62 11.50
C GLU A 390 2.35 -21.59 11.45
N ASP A 391 1.58 -21.61 12.52
CA ASP A 391 0.27 -22.26 12.56
C ASP A 391 -0.85 -21.21 12.42
N ARG A 392 -1.96 -21.60 11.86
CA ARG A 392 -3.13 -20.75 11.64
C ARG A 392 -4.39 -21.39 12.19
N ILE A 393 -5.20 -20.61 12.91
CA ILE A 393 -6.52 -21.03 13.37
C ILE A 393 -7.57 -20.09 12.78
N LEU A 394 -8.44 -20.66 11.95
CA LEU A 394 -9.62 -19.99 11.42
C LEU A 394 -10.83 -20.37 12.26
N VAL A 395 -11.59 -19.37 12.71
CA VAL A 395 -12.92 -19.52 13.31
C VAL A 395 -13.95 -18.99 12.32
N ASN A 396 -15.02 -19.74 12.06
CA ASN A 396 -16.03 -19.26 11.12
C ASN A 396 -16.81 -18.10 11.72
N SER A 397 -16.95 -17.00 10.98
CA SER A 397 -17.89 -15.93 11.36
C SER A 397 -19.34 -16.42 11.24
N PRO A 398 -20.28 -15.86 12.03
CA PRO A 398 -21.67 -16.28 11.98
C PRO A 398 -22.29 -15.95 10.61
N ALA A 399 -23.08 -16.90 10.10
CA ALA A 399 -23.78 -16.75 8.82
C ALA A 399 -25.07 -15.93 8.99
N VAL A 400 -24.92 -14.62 9.23
CA VAL A 400 -26.03 -13.65 9.35
C VAL A 400 -25.94 -12.62 8.23
N ALA A 401 -27.06 -11.95 7.93
CA ALA A 401 -27.09 -10.94 6.86
C ALA A 401 -26.24 -9.70 7.23
N THR A 402 -26.32 -9.28 8.50
CA THR A 402 -25.54 -8.16 9.06
C THR A 402 -25.20 -8.49 10.51
N TYR A 403 -24.06 -7.99 11.01
CA TYR A 403 -23.54 -8.39 12.31
C TYR A 403 -24.23 -7.73 13.52
N ASP A 404 -25.08 -6.73 13.31
CA ASP A 404 -25.99 -6.22 14.34
C ASP A 404 -27.00 -7.28 14.84
N LEU A 405 -27.29 -8.29 14.00
CA LEU A 405 -28.13 -9.43 14.39
C LEU A 405 -27.42 -10.40 15.33
N GLN A 406 -26.11 -10.40 15.35
CA GLN A 406 -25.27 -11.22 16.24
C GLN A 406 -23.98 -10.47 16.62
N PRO A 407 -24.06 -9.42 17.49
CA PRO A 407 -22.90 -8.55 17.78
C PRO A 407 -21.70 -9.26 18.44
N ARG A 408 -21.95 -10.37 19.15
CA ARG A 408 -20.86 -11.19 19.70
C ARG A 408 -20.01 -11.87 18.64
N MET A 409 -20.52 -11.94 17.40
CA MET A 409 -19.88 -12.66 16.30
C MET A 409 -19.34 -14.02 16.77
N SER A 410 -18.07 -14.32 16.53
CA SER A 410 -17.41 -15.54 17.01
C SER A 410 -16.34 -15.27 18.08
N ALA A 411 -16.39 -14.11 18.75
CA ALA A 411 -15.33 -13.69 19.70
C ALA A 411 -15.08 -14.70 20.82
N TYR A 412 -16.13 -15.29 21.39
CA TYR A 412 -15.97 -16.29 22.45
C TYR A 412 -15.28 -17.58 21.96
N GLU A 413 -15.56 -18.03 20.71
CA GLU A 413 -14.88 -19.20 20.15
C GLU A 413 -13.41 -18.87 19.83
N VAL A 414 -13.12 -17.67 19.29
CA VAL A 414 -11.75 -17.17 19.10
C VAL A 414 -11.02 -17.16 20.43
N LYS A 415 -11.63 -16.60 21.47
CA LYS A 415 -11.09 -16.55 22.83
C LYS A 415 -10.78 -17.97 23.35
N ASP A 416 -11.73 -18.90 23.25
CA ASP A 416 -11.54 -20.25 23.77
C ASP A 416 -10.37 -20.98 23.08
N LYS A 417 -10.30 -20.92 21.75
CA LYS A 417 -9.18 -21.50 20.99
C LYS A 417 -7.84 -20.83 21.29
N LEU A 418 -7.83 -19.52 21.50
CA LEU A 418 -6.63 -18.78 21.89
C LEU A 418 -6.16 -19.21 23.29
N VAL A 419 -7.06 -19.32 24.25
CA VAL A 419 -6.77 -19.78 25.63
C VAL A 419 -6.24 -21.21 25.62
N GLU A 420 -6.82 -22.11 24.81
CA GLU A 420 -6.29 -23.46 24.61
C GLU A 420 -4.88 -23.43 24.03
N ALA A 421 -4.64 -22.63 22.98
CA ALA A 421 -3.34 -22.50 22.35
C ALA A 421 -2.27 -21.95 23.31
N LEU A 422 -2.59 -20.92 24.09
CA LEU A 422 -1.71 -20.38 25.14
C LEU A 422 -1.28 -21.45 26.15
N LYS A 423 -2.23 -22.30 26.59
CA LYS A 423 -1.97 -23.39 27.56
C LYS A 423 -1.07 -24.51 27.00
N THR A 424 -0.93 -24.63 25.67
CA THR A 424 -0.02 -25.63 25.06
C THR A 424 1.44 -25.31 25.26
N ASP A 425 1.78 -24.07 25.57
CA ASP A 425 3.16 -23.57 25.70
C ASP A 425 4.02 -23.75 24.43
N LYS A 426 3.35 -23.89 23.27
CA LYS A 426 3.98 -24.24 21.99
C LYS A 426 4.60 -23.05 21.26
N TYR A 427 3.99 -21.86 21.40
CA TYR A 427 4.29 -20.71 20.55
C TYR A 427 5.11 -19.67 21.29
N ASP A 428 6.05 -19.06 20.56
CA ASP A 428 6.87 -17.95 21.02
C ASP A 428 6.21 -16.60 20.75
N TRP A 429 5.42 -16.52 19.68
CA TRP A 429 4.61 -15.37 19.31
C TRP A 429 3.21 -15.81 18.88
N ILE A 430 2.21 -15.03 19.31
CA ILE A 430 0.81 -15.23 18.92
C ILE A 430 0.23 -13.88 18.52
N VAL A 431 -0.54 -13.85 17.43
CA VAL A 431 -1.38 -12.73 17.05
C VAL A 431 -2.83 -13.15 16.93
N VAL A 432 -3.72 -12.36 17.52
CA VAL A 432 -5.18 -12.53 17.44
C VAL A 432 -5.83 -11.23 17.03
N ASN A 433 -6.89 -11.34 16.20
CA ASN A 433 -7.76 -10.23 15.88
C ASN A 433 -9.18 -10.53 16.38
N PHE A 434 -9.79 -9.56 17.09
CA PHE A 434 -11.19 -9.54 17.44
C PHE A 434 -11.94 -8.57 16.52
N ALA A 435 -12.79 -9.08 15.65
CA ALA A 435 -13.41 -8.36 14.56
C ALA A 435 -14.57 -7.43 14.95
N ASN A 436 -15.06 -7.57 16.19
CA ASN A 436 -16.40 -7.11 16.58
C ASN A 436 -16.61 -5.60 16.47
N ALA A 437 -15.68 -4.77 16.95
CA ALA A 437 -15.89 -3.33 16.99
C ALA A 437 -15.95 -2.73 15.58
N ASP A 438 -15.18 -3.28 14.63
CA ASP A 438 -15.22 -2.90 13.23
C ASP A 438 -16.45 -3.42 12.50
N MET A 439 -16.63 -4.74 12.48
CA MET A 439 -17.67 -5.39 11.68
C MET A 439 -19.09 -5.00 12.14
N VAL A 440 -19.31 -4.84 13.43
CA VAL A 440 -20.59 -4.34 13.96
C VAL A 440 -20.67 -2.82 13.80
N GLY A 441 -19.56 -2.09 13.89
CA GLY A 441 -19.46 -0.67 13.61
C GLY A 441 -20.00 -0.30 12.23
N HIS A 442 -19.65 -1.07 11.21
CA HIS A 442 -20.14 -0.90 9.84
C HIS A 442 -21.65 -1.02 9.68
N THR A 443 -22.37 -1.56 10.66
CA THR A 443 -23.85 -1.63 10.63
C THR A 443 -24.52 -0.32 11.03
N GLY A 444 -23.81 0.55 11.75
CA GLY A 444 -24.35 1.80 12.30
C GLY A 444 -25.42 1.62 13.37
N VAL A 445 -25.59 0.40 13.89
CA VAL A 445 -26.60 0.10 14.93
C VAL A 445 -25.97 0.26 16.31
N TYR A 446 -26.14 1.42 16.92
CA TYR A 446 -25.50 1.83 18.17
C TYR A 446 -25.56 0.79 19.29
N ALA A 447 -26.75 0.25 19.61
CA ALA A 447 -26.91 -0.75 20.66
C ALA A 447 -26.20 -2.09 20.36
N ALA A 448 -26.04 -2.41 19.07
CA ALA A 448 -25.28 -3.59 18.66
C ALA A 448 -23.77 -3.36 18.85
N ILE A 449 -23.29 -2.17 18.52
CA ILE A 449 -21.88 -1.78 18.74
C ILE A 449 -21.55 -1.81 20.23
N GLU A 450 -22.44 -1.26 21.10
CA GLU A 450 -22.31 -1.35 22.55
C GLU A 450 -22.19 -2.81 23.04
N SER A 451 -23.03 -3.69 22.51
CA SER A 451 -22.97 -5.12 22.83
C SER A 451 -21.66 -5.77 22.37
N ALA A 452 -21.15 -5.40 21.18
CA ALA A 452 -19.89 -5.89 20.64
C ALA A 452 -18.69 -5.46 21.51
N VAL A 453 -18.66 -4.20 21.95
CA VAL A 453 -17.63 -3.66 22.85
C VAL A 453 -17.59 -4.43 24.18
N LYS A 454 -18.75 -4.70 24.80
CA LYS A 454 -18.83 -5.49 26.04
C LYS A 454 -18.31 -6.92 25.88
N VAL A 455 -18.62 -7.56 24.76
CA VAL A 455 -18.13 -8.92 24.46
C VAL A 455 -16.62 -8.97 24.36
N ILE A 456 -15.99 -7.94 23.77
CA ILE A 456 -14.54 -7.85 23.69
C ILE A 456 -13.92 -7.72 25.08
N ASP A 457 -14.47 -6.85 25.93
CA ASP A 457 -13.98 -6.67 27.30
C ASP A 457 -14.05 -7.98 28.11
N ASP A 458 -15.16 -8.73 28.01
CA ASP A 458 -15.30 -10.05 28.61
C ASP A 458 -14.23 -11.04 28.14
N CYS A 459 -13.92 -11.05 26.82
CA CYS A 459 -12.92 -11.96 26.24
C CYS A 459 -11.51 -11.61 26.71
N LEU A 460 -11.17 -10.31 26.78
CA LEU A 460 -9.84 -9.86 27.17
C LEU A 460 -9.43 -10.36 28.55
N ASN A 461 -10.33 -10.42 29.51
CA ASN A 461 -10.01 -10.83 30.87
C ASN A 461 -9.42 -12.25 30.92
N GLU A 462 -10.06 -13.23 30.31
CA GLU A 462 -9.57 -14.63 30.34
C GLU A 462 -8.28 -14.79 29.51
N VAL A 463 -8.20 -14.12 28.35
CA VAL A 463 -7.05 -14.19 27.46
C VAL A 463 -5.81 -13.62 28.16
N VAL A 464 -5.89 -12.38 28.66
CA VAL A 464 -4.73 -11.69 29.25
C VAL A 464 -4.27 -12.39 30.53
N GLU A 465 -5.20 -12.81 31.40
CA GLU A 465 -4.84 -13.53 32.63
C GLU A 465 -4.23 -14.91 32.33
N THR A 466 -4.65 -15.58 31.26
CA THR A 466 -4.02 -16.82 30.82
C THR A 466 -2.63 -16.57 30.23
N ALA A 467 -2.49 -15.55 29.38
CA ALA A 467 -1.20 -15.18 28.79
C ALA A 467 -0.16 -14.86 29.86
N LYS A 468 -0.51 -14.06 30.87
CA LYS A 468 0.36 -13.78 32.04
C LYS A 468 0.81 -15.06 32.75
N LYS A 469 -0.12 -15.97 33.03
CA LYS A 469 0.21 -17.26 33.70
C LYS A 469 1.13 -18.14 32.87
N MET A 470 1.07 -18.02 31.53
CA MET A 470 1.92 -18.77 30.59
C MET A 470 3.22 -18.02 30.22
N GLY A 471 3.51 -16.89 30.87
CA GLY A 471 4.76 -16.13 30.72
C GLY A 471 4.81 -15.26 29.46
N TYR A 472 3.69 -14.94 28.84
CA TYR A 472 3.62 -13.99 27.74
C TYR A 472 3.57 -12.56 28.26
N GLU A 473 4.30 -11.67 27.61
CA GLU A 473 4.04 -10.25 27.67
C GLU A 473 3.08 -9.88 26.53
N THR A 474 2.10 -9.02 26.81
CA THR A 474 1.01 -8.77 25.85
C THR A 474 1.00 -7.31 25.42
N ILE A 475 0.88 -7.09 24.10
CA ILE A 475 0.50 -5.82 23.51
C ILE A 475 -0.96 -5.90 23.07
N ILE A 476 -1.77 -4.93 23.48
CA ILE A 476 -3.15 -4.75 23.02
C ILE A 476 -3.18 -3.44 22.24
N THR A 477 -3.65 -3.50 20.99
CA THR A 477 -3.80 -2.34 20.12
C THR A 477 -4.99 -2.52 19.18
N ALA A 478 -5.19 -1.59 18.27
CA ALA A 478 -6.11 -1.71 17.15
C ALA A 478 -5.39 -1.35 15.85
N ASP A 479 -6.00 -1.59 14.73
CA ASP A 479 -5.49 -1.32 13.40
C ASP A 479 -6.03 -0.03 12.77
N HIS A 480 -7.20 0.42 13.21
CA HIS A 480 -7.87 1.70 12.91
C HIS A 480 -9.03 1.92 13.89
N GLY A 481 -9.69 3.08 13.81
CA GLY A 481 -10.92 3.37 14.54
C GLY A 481 -12.17 3.15 13.68
N ASN A 482 -13.29 2.83 14.35
CA ASN A 482 -14.64 2.70 13.77
C ASN A 482 -15.69 2.92 14.87
N ALA A 483 -15.74 2.06 15.91
CA ALA A 483 -16.73 2.12 16.99
C ALA A 483 -16.58 3.35 17.90
N ASP A 484 -15.49 4.07 17.81
CA ASP A 484 -15.22 5.36 18.47
C ASP A 484 -15.92 6.55 17.81
N HIS A 485 -16.61 6.33 16.66
CA HIS A 485 -17.32 7.38 15.93
C HIS A 485 -18.53 6.82 15.16
N ALA A 486 -19.53 6.34 15.90
CA ALA A 486 -20.71 5.63 15.35
C ALA A 486 -21.85 6.56 14.90
N LEU A 487 -21.78 7.86 15.16
CA LEU A 487 -22.78 8.86 14.77
C LEU A 487 -22.12 10.04 14.06
N ASN A 488 -22.78 10.54 13.00
CA ASN A 488 -22.47 11.80 12.37
C ASN A 488 -22.93 13.00 13.23
N ASP A 489 -22.46 14.20 12.95
CA ASP A 489 -22.82 15.45 13.65
C ASP A 489 -24.34 15.71 13.69
N ASP A 490 -25.07 15.24 12.69
CA ASP A 490 -26.53 15.34 12.60
C ASP A 490 -27.29 14.23 13.37
N GLY A 491 -26.55 13.32 14.01
CA GLY A 491 -27.09 12.19 14.77
C GLY A 491 -27.49 10.98 13.92
N THR A 492 -27.24 11.00 12.62
CA THR A 492 -27.40 9.82 11.76
C THR A 492 -26.30 8.81 12.00
N PRO A 493 -26.53 7.50 11.75
CA PRO A 493 -25.47 6.49 11.87
C PRO A 493 -24.28 6.80 10.97
N ASN A 494 -23.06 6.71 11.52
CA ASN A 494 -21.83 6.64 10.78
C ASN A 494 -21.41 5.17 10.67
N THR A 495 -21.04 4.74 9.47
CA THR A 495 -20.59 3.37 9.18
C THR A 495 -19.17 3.34 8.62
N ALA A 496 -18.52 4.51 8.51
CA ALA A 496 -17.15 4.64 8.04
C ALA A 496 -16.15 4.53 9.21
N HIS A 497 -14.90 4.26 8.88
CA HIS A 497 -13.81 4.32 9.86
C HIS A 497 -13.60 5.76 10.34
N SER A 498 -12.88 5.90 11.45
CA SER A 498 -12.43 7.19 11.96
C SER A 498 -10.96 7.46 11.62
N THR A 499 -10.54 8.71 11.75
CA THR A 499 -9.12 9.10 11.68
C THR A 499 -8.47 9.16 13.06
N ASN A 500 -9.20 8.76 14.10
CA ASN A 500 -8.74 8.80 15.48
C ASN A 500 -7.54 7.85 15.71
N PRO A 501 -6.67 8.17 16.69
CA PRO A 501 -5.62 7.24 17.11
C PRO A 501 -6.21 5.98 17.75
N VAL A 502 -5.38 4.96 17.88
CA VAL A 502 -5.75 3.68 18.51
C VAL A 502 -4.95 3.44 19.79
N PRO A 503 -5.45 2.62 20.74
CA PRO A 503 -4.74 2.34 21.99
C PRO A 503 -3.50 1.48 21.76
N PHE A 504 -2.51 1.66 22.64
CA PHE A 504 -1.37 0.75 22.80
C PHE A 504 -1.18 0.49 24.30
N ILE A 505 -1.50 -0.72 24.75
CA ILE A 505 -1.40 -1.13 26.15
C ILE A 505 -0.37 -2.25 26.25
N TYR A 506 0.63 -2.10 27.12
CA TYR A 506 1.68 -3.08 27.35
C TYR A 506 1.48 -3.79 28.68
N VAL A 507 0.95 -5.00 28.65
CA VAL A 507 0.74 -5.82 29.86
C VAL A 507 2.02 -6.59 30.18
N THR A 508 2.69 -6.19 31.24
CA THR A 508 3.97 -6.75 31.69
C THR A 508 4.06 -6.74 33.23
N GLU A 509 4.83 -7.65 33.78
CA GLU A 509 5.18 -7.66 35.21
C GLU A 509 6.43 -6.81 35.53
N LYS A 510 7.08 -6.23 34.51
CA LYS A 510 8.26 -5.36 34.69
C LYS A 510 7.87 -4.09 35.44
N LYS A 511 8.40 -3.95 36.66
CA LYS A 511 8.22 -2.71 37.45
C LYS A 511 8.91 -1.55 36.72
N ASN A 512 8.21 -0.41 36.62
CA ASN A 512 8.68 0.81 35.97
C ASN A 512 8.79 0.72 34.42
N ALA A 513 8.14 -0.25 33.78
CA ALA A 513 7.96 -0.20 32.34
C ALA A 513 7.20 1.07 31.96
N THR A 514 7.63 1.72 30.87
CA THR A 514 6.94 2.88 30.29
C THR A 514 6.90 2.72 28.78
N VAL A 515 5.89 3.32 28.18
CA VAL A 515 5.70 3.33 26.72
C VAL A 515 5.55 4.78 26.24
N GLN A 516 5.74 4.99 24.94
CA GLN A 516 5.55 6.29 24.29
C GLN A 516 4.54 6.18 23.15
N ASP A 517 3.98 7.32 22.74
CA ASP A 517 3.13 7.40 21.56
C ASP A 517 3.92 7.06 20.30
N GLY A 518 3.21 6.54 19.29
CA GLY A 518 3.84 6.15 18.03
C GLY A 518 2.85 5.94 16.90
N ILE A 519 3.19 5.02 16.01
CA ILE A 519 2.43 4.63 14.83
C ILE A 519 2.30 3.11 14.76
N LEU A 520 1.43 2.59 13.90
CA LEU A 520 1.25 1.13 13.76
C LEU A 520 2.53 0.38 13.36
N ALA A 521 3.41 1.01 12.60
CA ALA A 521 4.70 0.44 12.22
C ALA A 521 5.66 0.19 13.41
N ASP A 522 5.38 0.74 14.58
CA ASP A 522 6.19 0.60 15.79
C ASP A 522 5.85 -0.68 16.59
N VAL A 523 4.75 -1.36 16.22
CA VAL A 523 4.28 -2.56 16.94
C VAL A 523 5.24 -3.73 16.76
N ALA A 524 5.66 -4.06 15.52
CA ALA A 524 6.60 -5.16 15.28
C ALA A 524 7.95 -4.95 16.00
N PRO A 525 8.62 -3.79 15.93
CA PRO A 525 9.80 -3.50 16.73
C PRO A 525 9.59 -3.66 18.24
N SER A 526 8.41 -3.32 18.75
CA SER A 526 8.07 -3.50 20.17
C SER A 526 7.93 -4.97 20.55
N ILE A 527 7.35 -5.80 19.67
CA ILE A 527 7.27 -7.27 19.85
C ILE A 527 8.67 -7.89 19.83
N LEU A 528 9.52 -7.52 18.86
CA LEU A 528 10.90 -8.00 18.80
C LEU A 528 11.68 -7.62 20.07
N HIS A 529 11.45 -6.42 20.61
CA HIS A 529 12.04 -5.98 21.87
C HIS A 529 11.61 -6.89 23.04
N ILE A 530 10.30 -7.24 23.15
CA ILE A 530 9.81 -8.21 24.15
C ILE A 530 10.53 -9.55 24.01
N MET A 531 10.65 -10.02 22.77
CA MET A 531 11.26 -11.32 22.46
C MET A 531 12.80 -11.34 22.59
N GLY A 532 13.43 -10.18 22.84
CA GLY A 532 14.90 -10.07 22.93
C GLY A 532 15.59 -10.30 21.58
N LEU A 533 14.89 -10.04 20.47
CA LEU A 533 15.41 -10.20 19.12
C LEU A 533 15.91 -8.86 18.55
N GLU A 534 16.92 -8.92 17.70
CA GLU A 534 17.41 -7.73 16.98
C GLU A 534 16.37 -7.30 15.92
N GLN A 535 16.24 -6.01 15.73
CA GLN A 535 15.35 -5.44 14.71
C GLN A 535 16.02 -5.51 13.33
N PRO A 536 15.37 -6.09 12.30
CA PRO A 536 15.87 -6.03 10.92
C PRO A 536 15.98 -4.60 10.41
N VAL A 537 16.94 -4.34 9.53
CA VAL A 537 17.20 -2.99 8.97
C VAL A 537 16.04 -2.46 8.12
N GLU A 538 15.24 -3.35 7.56
CA GLU A 538 14.05 -3.03 6.78
C GLU A 538 12.90 -2.48 7.65
N MET A 539 12.87 -2.82 8.93
CA MET A 539 11.91 -2.25 9.87
C MET A 539 12.39 -0.87 10.30
N THR A 540 11.75 0.18 9.80
CA THR A 540 12.07 1.58 10.13
C THR A 540 11.29 2.13 11.33
N GLY A 541 10.30 1.39 11.81
CA GLY A 541 9.58 1.66 13.06
C GLY A 541 10.52 1.56 14.27
N LYS A 542 10.05 1.99 15.43
CA LYS A 542 10.84 2.04 16.66
C LYS A 542 10.10 1.32 17.78
N SER A 543 10.83 0.59 18.63
CA SER A 543 10.21 0.06 19.84
C SER A 543 9.64 1.18 20.69
N LEU A 544 8.38 1.04 21.08
CA LEU A 544 7.69 1.99 21.99
C LEU A 544 8.01 1.73 23.46
N LEU A 545 8.67 0.60 23.75
CA LEU A 545 9.02 0.20 25.11
C LEU A 545 10.29 0.91 25.54
N ILE A 546 10.20 1.76 26.56
CA ILE A 546 11.32 2.56 27.05
C ILE A 546 12.03 1.78 28.16
N LYS A 547 13.32 1.50 27.97
CA LYS A 547 14.20 1.04 29.06
C LYS A 547 14.56 2.25 29.94
N LYS A 548 14.24 2.16 31.22
CA LYS A 548 14.79 3.11 32.22
C LYS A 548 16.11 2.59 32.77
#